data_24f713b86af0c2f022b9ae99ea932590
#
_entry.id   24f713b86af0c2f022b9ae99ea932590
#
_cell.length_a   1.000
_cell.length_b   1.000
_cell.length_c   1.000
_cell.angle_alpha   90.00
_cell.angle_beta   90.00
_cell.angle_gamma   90.00
#
_symmetry.space_group_name_H-M   'P 1'
#
loop_
_entity.id
_entity.type
_entity.pdbx_description
1 polymer ?
#
loop_
_entity_poly.entity_id
_entity_poly.type
_entity_poly.pdbx_seq_one_letter_code
_entity_poly.pdbx_strand_id
1 'polypeptide(L)'
;LLLDVREFILRAHPDYHIELLFEQEDADDDNLITVQGNLYLLNIAFSNLIENNCKYSADKSSFIQISFWDKWTIVRLSDDGIGMSETDKQNLFTLFYRGDQENKVAGHGIGLALAQKIIHLHQGNITVHSEYGKGTTFVIELPHI
;
A
#
# COMPACT_ATOMS: atom_id res chain seq x y z
N LEU A 1 12.39 5.38 -2.63
CA LEU A 1 11.00 5.82 -2.43
C LEU A 1 10.38 5.21 -1.17
N LEU A 2 10.28 3.88 -1.09
CA LEU A 2 9.57 3.22 0.02
C LEU A 2 10.29 3.37 1.36
N LEU A 3 11.60 3.41 1.37
CA LEU A 3 12.35 3.66 2.60
C LEU A 3 12.07 5.06 3.13
N ASP A 4 11.97 6.04 2.25
CA ASP A 4 11.65 7.43 2.64
C ASP A 4 10.22 7.55 3.14
N VAL A 5 9.27 6.88 2.48
CA VAL A 5 7.87 6.83 2.90
C VAL A 5 7.76 6.22 4.29
N ARG A 6 8.44 5.09 4.52
CA ARG A 6 8.45 4.44 5.84
C ARG A 6 8.96 5.38 6.92
N GLU A 7 10.07 6.05 6.67
CA GLU A 7 10.66 6.97 7.63
C GLU A 7 9.72 8.14 7.94
N PHE A 8 9.10 8.68 6.91
CA PHE A 8 8.12 9.78 7.07
C PHE A 8 6.94 9.35 7.96
N ILE A 9 6.38 8.18 7.71
CA ILE A 9 5.24 7.66 8.49
C ILE A 9 5.64 7.40 9.94
N LEU A 10 6.82 6.81 10.16
CA LEU A 10 7.28 6.51 11.52
C LEU A 10 7.56 7.75 12.34
N ARG A 11 7.92 8.86 11.72
CA ARG A 11 8.07 10.15 12.42
C ARG A 11 6.74 10.67 12.93
N ALA A 12 5.68 10.52 12.12
CA ALA A 12 4.33 10.95 12.50
C ALA A 12 3.67 9.97 13.47
N HIS A 13 4.00 8.69 13.36
CA HIS A 13 3.41 7.61 14.14
C HIS A 13 4.51 6.70 14.72
N PRO A 14 5.20 7.11 15.80
CA PRO A 14 6.31 6.31 16.34
C PRO A 14 5.90 4.94 16.86
N ASP A 15 4.61 4.72 17.10
CA ASP A 15 4.06 3.46 17.58
C ASP A 15 3.76 2.46 16.45
N TYR A 16 3.92 2.86 15.19
CA TYR A 16 3.73 1.98 14.05
C TYR A 16 4.97 1.11 13.82
N HIS A 17 4.74 -0.09 13.28
CA HIS A 17 5.80 -1.03 12.91
C HIS A 17 5.70 -1.31 11.42
N ILE A 18 6.75 -1.02 10.67
CA ILE A 18 6.77 -1.20 9.22
C ILE A 18 8.02 -2.00 8.86
N GLU A 19 7.81 -3.20 8.33
CA GLU A 19 8.87 -4.07 7.85
C GLU A 19 8.91 -4.05 6.32
N LEU A 20 10.12 -4.00 5.77
CA LEU A 20 10.35 -3.93 4.34
C LEU A 20 11.27 -5.06 3.92
N LEU A 21 10.80 -5.89 2.98
CA LEU A 21 11.58 -7.01 2.43
C LEU A 21 11.68 -6.88 0.92
N PHE A 22 12.91 -6.86 0.41
CA PHE A 22 13.18 -6.95 -1.02
C PHE A 22 13.42 -8.41 -1.40
N GLU A 23 12.61 -8.93 -2.31
CA GLU A 23 12.81 -10.23 -2.91
C GLU A 23 13.52 -10.05 -4.24
N GLN A 24 14.82 -10.33 -4.29
CA GLN A 24 15.60 -10.29 -5.51
C GLN A 24 15.98 -11.68 -5.92
N GLU A 25 15.60 -12.06 -7.15
CA GLU A 25 16.03 -13.33 -7.71
C GLU A 25 17.41 -13.21 -8.36
N ASP A 26 17.82 -12.03 -8.84
CA ASP A 26 19.12 -11.80 -9.47
C ASP A 26 19.78 -10.55 -8.89
N ALA A 27 20.86 -10.75 -8.14
CA ALA A 27 21.57 -9.68 -7.46
C ALA A 27 22.39 -8.77 -8.40
N ASP A 28 22.50 -9.13 -9.68
CA ASP A 28 23.40 -8.45 -10.61
C ASP A 28 22.78 -7.25 -11.32
N ASP A 29 21.47 -7.04 -11.22
CA ASP A 29 20.76 -6.03 -12.01
C ASP A 29 20.11 -4.92 -11.20
N ASP A 30 20.58 -4.65 -9.98
CA ASP A 30 20.02 -3.61 -9.09
C ASP A 30 19.90 -2.23 -9.72
N ASN A 31 20.74 -1.94 -10.71
CA ASN A 31 20.78 -0.64 -11.35
C ASN A 31 19.80 -0.48 -12.52
N LEU A 32 19.12 -1.57 -12.91
CA LEU A 32 18.25 -1.57 -14.08
C LEU A 32 16.77 -1.52 -13.76
N ILE A 33 16.40 -1.65 -12.49
CA ILE A 33 14.99 -1.65 -12.09
C ILE A 33 14.56 -0.23 -11.81
N THR A 34 13.95 0.37 -12.81
CA THR A 34 13.52 1.77 -12.76
C THR A 34 12.05 1.85 -13.15
N VAL A 35 11.26 2.48 -12.31
CA VAL A 35 9.88 2.83 -12.61
C VAL A 35 9.84 4.31 -12.97
N GLN A 36 9.26 4.64 -14.12
CA GLN A 36 9.10 6.03 -14.50
C GLN A 36 7.86 6.60 -13.82
N GLY A 37 8.03 7.73 -13.14
CA GLY A 37 6.89 8.33 -12.50
C GLY A 37 7.23 9.61 -11.75
N ASN A 38 6.23 10.16 -11.14
CA ASN A 38 6.33 11.35 -10.31
C ASN A 38 6.58 10.94 -8.86
N LEU A 39 7.77 11.23 -8.36
CA LEU A 39 8.18 10.88 -7.01
C LEU A 39 7.21 11.41 -5.94
N TYR A 40 6.76 12.64 -6.10
CA TYR A 40 5.85 13.28 -5.16
C TYR A 40 4.50 12.56 -5.10
N LEU A 41 3.92 12.25 -6.26
CA LEU A 41 2.64 11.53 -6.32
C LEU A 41 2.75 10.10 -5.79
N LEU A 42 3.82 9.40 -6.14
CA LEU A 42 4.03 8.04 -5.66
C LEU A 42 4.23 8.01 -4.15
N ASN A 43 4.91 9.01 -3.58
CA ASN A 43 5.01 9.15 -2.12
C ASN A 43 3.64 9.26 -1.47
N ILE A 44 2.75 10.08 -2.04
CA ILE A 44 1.38 10.24 -1.54
C ILE A 44 0.63 8.90 -1.59
N ALA A 45 0.68 8.22 -2.73
CA ALA A 45 -0.03 6.95 -2.91
C ALA A 45 0.42 5.89 -1.89
N PHE A 46 1.72 5.66 -1.78
CA PHE A 46 2.25 4.65 -0.86
C PHE A 46 2.07 5.04 0.60
N SER A 47 2.19 6.33 0.94
CA SER A 47 1.91 6.79 2.30
C SER A 47 0.48 6.47 2.70
N ASN A 48 -0.49 6.74 1.84
CA ASN A 48 -1.89 6.45 2.11
C ASN A 48 -2.14 4.96 2.30
N LEU A 49 -1.54 4.12 1.46
CA LEU A 49 -1.73 2.67 1.53
C LEU A 49 -1.08 2.07 2.77
N ILE A 50 0.15 2.48 3.09
CA ILE A 50 0.87 1.95 4.25
C ILE A 50 0.22 2.41 5.55
N GLU A 51 -0.16 3.68 5.65
CA GLU A 51 -0.89 4.17 6.81
C GLU A 51 -2.20 3.42 7.02
N ASN A 52 -2.90 3.11 5.93
CA ASN A 52 -4.13 2.32 5.99
C ASN A 52 -3.88 0.94 6.58
N ASN A 53 -2.83 0.24 6.13
CA ASN A 53 -2.45 -1.05 6.72
C ASN A 53 -2.23 -0.93 8.24
N CYS A 54 -1.44 0.05 8.66
CA CYS A 54 -1.11 0.22 10.07
C CYS A 54 -2.33 0.56 10.92
N LYS A 55 -3.23 1.41 10.40
CA LYS A 55 -4.45 1.80 11.10
C LYS A 55 -5.34 0.61 11.43
N TYR A 56 -5.49 -0.31 10.50
CA TYR A 56 -6.41 -1.44 10.62
C TYR A 56 -5.75 -2.73 11.09
N SER A 57 -4.45 -2.70 11.30
CA SER A 57 -3.71 -3.82 11.89
C SER A 57 -3.93 -3.88 13.39
N ALA A 58 -3.96 -5.11 13.93
CA ALA A 58 -4.14 -5.33 15.36
C ALA A 58 -2.97 -4.74 16.19
N ASP A 59 -1.76 -4.76 15.64
CA ASP A 59 -0.54 -4.29 16.29
C ASP A 59 0.07 -3.07 15.61
N LYS A 60 -0.70 -2.37 14.79
CA LYS A 60 -0.28 -1.17 14.06
C LYS A 60 0.93 -1.42 13.16
N SER A 61 0.95 -2.56 12.49
CA SER A 61 2.06 -2.94 11.63
C SER A 61 1.64 -3.08 10.18
N SER A 62 2.62 -2.88 9.28
CA SER A 62 2.50 -3.15 7.86
C SER A 62 3.74 -3.92 7.41
N PHE A 63 3.54 -4.96 6.64
CA PHE A 63 4.62 -5.73 6.03
C PHE A 63 4.65 -5.41 4.55
N ILE A 64 5.79 -4.88 4.09
CA ILE A 64 5.99 -4.46 2.71
C ILE A 64 6.93 -5.43 2.04
N GLN A 65 6.48 -6.03 0.96
CA GLN A 65 7.25 -7.01 0.21
C GLN A 65 7.37 -6.54 -1.23
N ILE A 66 8.60 -6.38 -1.70
CA ILE A 66 8.88 -5.89 -3.05
C ILE A 66 9.49 -7.02 -3.85
N SER A 67 8.86 -7.37 -4.97
CA SER A 67 9.34 -8.38 -5.88
C SER A 67 9.31 -7.86 -7.31
N PHE A 68 10.05 -8.54 -8.19
CA PHE A 68 10.19 -8.15 -9.58
C PHE A 68 9.82 -9.35 -10.46
N TRP A 69 8.92 -9.11 -11.40
CA TRP A 69 8.46 -10.14 -12.32
C TRP A 69 8.42 -9.57 -13.73
N ASP A 70 9.27 -10.08 -14.61
CA ASP A 70 9.37 -9.62 -16.00
C ASP A 70 9.63 -8.09 -16.01
N LYS A 71 8.69 -7.32 -16.52
CA LYS A 71 8.79 -5.85 -16.63
C LYS A 71 8.00 -5.11 -15.55
N TRP A 72 7.68 -5.81 -14.45
CA TRP A 72 6.84 -5.26 -13.39
C TRP A 72 7.56 -5.26 -12.05
N THR A 73 7.39 -4.17 -11.31
CA THR A 73 7.67 -4.13 -9.88
C THR A 73 6.36 -4.40 -9.15
N ILE A 74 6.38 -5.36 -8.26
CA ILE A 74 5.20 -5.76 -7.50
C ILE A 74 5.45 -5.43 -6.04
N VAL A 75 4.58 -4.59 -5.47
CA VAL A 75 4.64 -4.21 -4.06
C VAL A 75 3.43 -4.78 -3.35
N ARG A 76 3.66 -5.61 -2.35
CA ARG A 76 2.61 -6.16 -1.50
C ARG A 76 2.66 -5.49 -0.14
N LEU A 77 1.52 -4.94 0.28
CA LEU A 77 1.37 -4.27 1.56
C LEU A 77 0.36 -5.06 2.38
N SER A 78 0.83 -5.75 3.42
CA SER A 78 -0.01 -6.68 4.18
C SER A 78 -0.14 -6.26 5.63
N ASP A 79 -1.33 -6.46 6.20
CA ASP A 79 -1.56 -6.39 7.63
C ASP A 79 -2.29 -7.65 8.11
N ASP A 80 -2.27 -7.86 9.41
CA ASP A 80 -2.93 -8.99 10.07
C ASP A 80 -4.17 -8.54 10.87
N GLY A 81 -4.80 -7.47 10.43
CA GLY A 81 -5.90 -6.83 11.14
C GLY A 81 -7.24 -7.51 10.94
N ILE A 82 -8.28 -6.71 11.07
CA ILE A 82 -9.67 -7.19 11.02
C ILE A 82 -10.11 -7.64 9.63
N GLY A 83 -9.41 -7.24 8.59
CA GLY A 83 -9.84 -7.48 7.21
C GLY A 83 -11.06 -6.64 6.84
N MET A 84 -11.68 -7.00 5.72
CA MET A 84 -12.79 -6.24 5.15
C MET A 84 -13.94 -7.16 4.78
N SER A 85 -15.17 -6.65 4.93
CA SER A 85 -16.36 -7.29 4.39
C SER A 85 -16.38 -7.20 2.86
N GLU A 86 -17.23 -8.01 2.20
CA GLU A 86 -17.37 -7.91 0.75
C GLU A 86 -17.85 -6.54 0.32
N THR A 87 -18.76 -5.92 1.07
CA THR A 87 -19.25 -4.57 0.80
C THR A 87 -18.12 -3.56 0.88
N ASP A 88 -17.28 -3.63 1.91
CA ASP A 88 -16.14 -2.72 2.07
C ASP A 88 -15.14 -2.88 0.93
N LYS A 89 -14.84 -4.13 0.50
CA LYS A 89 -13.93 -4.37 -0.62
C LYS A 89 -14.46 -3.79 -1.93
N GLN A 90 -15.75 -3.93 -2.19
CA GLN A 90 -16.38 -3.41 -3.42
C GLN A 90 -16.33 -1.89 -3.50
N ASN A 91 -16.39 -1.20 -2.36
CA ASN A 91 -16.43 0.26 -2.30
C ASN A 91 -15.11 0.89 -1.84
N LEU A 92 -14.07 0.10 -1.68
CA LEU A 92 -12.82 0.51 -1.03
C LEU A 92 -12.19 1.75 -1.67
N PHE A 93 -12.22 1.83 -2.99
CA PHE A 93 -11.65 2.94 -3.74
C PHE A 93 -12.67 4.01 -4.14
N THR A 94 -13.87 3.92 -3.59
CA THR A 94 -14.89 4.94 -3.82
C THR A 94 -14.57 6.17 -2.98
N LEU A 95 -14.59 7.34 -3.62
CA LEU A 95 -14.30 8.60 -2.95
C LEU A 95 -15.30 8.84 -1.82
N PHE A 96 -14.77 9.23 -0.65
CA PHE A 96 -15.53 9.47 0.59
C PHE A 96 -16.19 8.23 1.19
N TYR A 97 -15.96 7.04 0.65
CA TYR A 97 -16.47 5.83 1.29
C TYR A 97 -15.74 5.56 2.60
N ARG A 98 -16.49 5.29 3.64
CA ARG A 98 -15.98 4.90 4.95
C ARG A 98 -16.76 3.68 5.41
N GLY A 99 -16.06 2.55 5.58
CA GLY A 99 -16.68 1.31 6.03
C GLY A 99 -17.15 1.37 7.48
N ASP A 100 -17.76 0.27 7.95
CA ASP A 100 -18.31 0.18 9.29
C ASP A 100 -17.28 0.43 10.41
N GLN A 101 -16.02 0.15 10.15
CA GLN A 101 -14.94 0.32 11.13
C GLN A 101 -14.37 1.74 11.16
N GLU A 102 -14.63 2.52 10.14
CA GLU A 102 -14.06 3.87 9.98
C GLU A 102 -14.57 4.85 11.02
N ASN A 103 -15.73 4.60 11.61
CA ASN A 103 -16.26 5.45 12.69
C ASN A 103 -15.38 5.45 13.93
N LYS A 104 -14.46 4.49 14.04
CA LYS A 104 -13.53 4.33 15.17
C LYS A 104 -12.13 4.83 14.88
N VAL A 105 -11.84 5.17 13.62
CA VAL A 105 -10.51 5.55 13.15
C VAL A 105 -10.62 6.87 12.39
N ALA A 106 -9.72 7.80 12.68
CA ALA A 106 -9.70 9.10 11.99
C ALA A 106 -9.33 8.93 10.52
N GLY A 107 -10.06 9.59 9.63
CA GLY A 107 -9.81 9.56 8.19
C GLY A 107 -10.89 10.27 7.42
N HIS A 108 -10.67 10.48 6.12
CA HIS A 108 -11.57 11.27 5.27
C HIS A 108 -12.20 10.48 4.12
N GLY A 109 -11.84 9.21 3.93
CA GLY A 109 -12.33 8.40 2.82
C GLY A 109 -11.79 8.83 1.46
N ILE A 110 -10.68 9.57 1.42
CA ILE A 110 -10.08 10.10 0.20
C ILE A 110 -8.80 9.35 -0.16
N GLY A 111 -8.05 8.90 0.84
CA GLY A 111 -6.68 8.40 0.66
C GLY A 111 -6.57 7.22 -0.29
N LEU A 112 -7.45 6.22 -0.18
CA LEU A 112 -7.40 5.03 -1.02
C LEU A 112 -7.84 5.33 -2.45
N ALA A 113 -8.87 6.17 -2.64
CA ALA A 113 -9.29 6.59 -3.97
C ALA A 113 -8.18 7.36 -4.67
N LEU A 114 -7.52 8.26 -3.94
CA LEU A 114 -6.39 9.03 -4.47
C LEU A 114 -5.21 8.11 -4.83
N ALA A 115 -4.89 7.17 -3.96
CA ALA A 115 -3.81 6.20 -4.21
C ALA A 115 -4.08 5.40 -5.48
N GLN A 116 -5.29 4.88 -5.66
CA GLN A 116 -5.67 4.16 -6.86
C GLN A 116 -5.49 5.00 -8.11
N LYS A 117 -5.95 6.25 -8.06
CA LYS A 117 -5.84 7.16 -9.21
C LYS A 117 -4.39 7.43 -9.56
N ILE A 118 -3.54 7.65 -8.57
CA ILE A 118 -2.11 7.89 -8.80
C ILE A 118 -1.46 6.66 -9.44
N ILE A 119 -1.74 5.46 -8.94
CA ILE A 119 -1.20 4.23 -9.50
C ILE A 119 -1.66 4.05 -10.95
N HIS A 120 -2.92 4.31 -11.24
CA HIS A 120 -3.44 4.24 -12.61
C HIS A 120 -2.78 5.28 -13.54
N LEU A 121 -2.50 6.48 -13.04
CA LEU A 121 -1.76 7.50 -13.81
C LEU A 121 -0.36 7.06 -14.19
N HIS A 122 0.23 6.15 -13.40
CA HIS A 122 1.54 5.56 -13.66
C HIS A 122 1.44 4.26 -14.46
N GLN A 123 0.27 3.98 -15.06
CA GLN A 123 0.01 2.78 -15.84
C GLN A 123 0.15 1.50 -15.03
N GLY A 124 0.02 1.63 -13.73
CA GLY A 124 0.03 0.51 -12.81
C GLY A 124 -1.36 0.01 -12.48
N ASN A 125 -1.40 -0.99 -11.63
CA ASN A 125 -2.63 -1.59 -11.17
C ASN A 125 -2.56 -1.80 -9.66
N ILE A 126 -3.74 -1.76 -9.01
CA ILE A 126 -3.85 -2.06 -7.59
C ILE A 126 -5.02 -3.01 -7.37
N THR A 127 -4.76 -4.06 -6.63
CA THR A 127 -5.79 -5.03 -6.23
C THR A 127 -5.75 -5.21 -4.72
N VAL A 128 -6.85 -5.66 -4.16
CA VAL A 128 -6.97 -5.90 -2.73
C VAL A 128 -7.41 -7.34 -2.49
N HIS A 129 -6.74 -8.00 -1.55
CA HIS A 129 -7.11 -9.32 -1.04
C HIS A 129 -7.37 -9.17 0.44
N SER A 130 -8.59 -9.46 0.87
CA SER A 130 -8.96 -9.31 2.26
C SER A 130 -10.04 -10.32 2.62
N GLU A 131 -9.92 -10.86 3.82
CA GLU A 131 -10.92 -11.74 4.40
C GLU A 131 -11.16 -11.28 5.83
N TYR A 132 -12.43 -11.13 6.19
CA TYR A 132 -12.80 -10.65 7.51
C TYR A 132 -12.18 -11.54 8.60
N GLY A 133 -11.46 -10.93 9.52
CA GLY A 133 -10.75 -11.62 10.60
C GLY A 133 -9.35 -12.11 10.25
N LYS A 134 -8.88 -11.93 9.00
CA LYS A 134 -7.57 -12.45 8.56
C LYS A 134 -6.62 -11.37 8.03
N GLY A 135 -7.07 -10.13 7.95
CA GLY A 135 -6.24 -9.03 7.48
C GLY A 135 -6.45 -8.67 6.03
N THR A 136 -5.62 -7.77 5.55
CA THR A 136 -5.74 -7.18 4.21
C THR A 136 -4.37 -7.11 3.54
N THR A 137 -4.33 -7.43 2.23
CA THR A 137 -3.15 -7.27 1.39
C THR A 137 -3.51 -6.44 0.17
N PHE A 138 -2.80 -5.33 -0.03
CA PHE A 138 -2.83 -4.57 -1.27
C PHE A 138 -1.69 -5.05 -2.16
N VAL A 139 -1.98 -5.27 -3.44
CA VAL A 139 -0.97 -5.64 -4.43
C VAL A 139 -0.91 -4.52 -5.47
N ILE A 140 0.22 -3.85 -5.54
CA ILE A 140 0.47 -2.76 -6.48
C ILE A 140 1.47 -3.24 -7.52
N GLU A 141 1.11 -3.08 -8.79
CA GLU A 141 1.97 -3.44 -9.92
C GLU A 141 2.31 -2.18 -10.69
N LEU A 142 3.61 -1.91 -10.86
CA LEU A 142 4.10 -0.75 -11.62
C LEU A 142 5.02 -1.23 -12.74
N PRO A 143 4.83 -0.73 -13.98
CA PRO A 143 5.67 -1.15 -15.10
C PRO A 143 7.06 -0.54 -15.01
N HIS A 144 8.06 -1.28 -15.45
CA HIS A 144 9.42 -0.77 -15.64
C HIS A 144 9.51 0.06 -16.91
N ILE A 145 10.50 0.91 -16.96
CA ILE A 145 10.83 1.66 -18.17
C ILE A 145 11.29 0.73 -19.27
#